data_0489bd8fd76bb3746aa71a299c72884a
#
_entry.id   0489bd8fd76bb3746aa71a299c72884a
#
_cell.length_a   1.000
_cell.length_b   1.000
_cell.length_c   1.000
_cell.angle_alpha   90.00
_cell.angle_beta   90.00
_cell.angle_gamma   90.00
#
_symmetry.space_group_name_H-M   'P 1'
#
loop_
_entity.id
_entity.type
_entity.pdbx_description
1 polymer ?
#
loop_
_entity_poly.entity_id
_entity_poly.type
_entity_poly.pdbx_seq_one_letter_code
_entity_poly.pdbx_strand_id
1 'polypeptide(L)'
;MVVLHRCLITVVAILVASVLLLPTPSLSQTDWLKRGQELFGTAAKSPDPLTTAQIAAGLKEALRVGSDTVVGRLGRFDGFNADPAIHIPLPNSFKTVQSTLKPLGMSHLLDDLELKLNRAAEVATPKAKELFLTSIEQMTMDDVLGIYNGPPDAATRYFRGKMSAPLETEMRPIVDQALAQAGAVQAYDNVMRQYRNVPFVPDVKADLSGYVVEQGMNGIFHYLAQEEAAIRQNPAKRTTELLRTVFGSK
;
A
#
# COMPACT_ATOMS: atom_id res chain seq x y z
N MET A 1 -35.39 -36.92 -49.18
CA MET A 1 -35.12 -35.59 -48.59
C MET A 1 -33.86 -34.97 -49.22
N VAL A 2 -33.73 -35.01 -50.55
CA VAL A 2 -32.54 -34.55 -51.31
C VAL A 2 -32.93 -33.71 -52.54
N VAL A 3 -34.23 -33.42 -52.79
CA VAL A 3 -34.72 -32.74 -54.00
C VAL A 3 -35.01 -31.23 -53.77
N LEU A 4 -35.04 -30.77 -52.51
CA LEU A 4 -35.41 -29.36 -52.21
C LEU A 4 -34.20 -28.39 -52.17
N HIS A 5 -32.97 -28.86 -52.24
CA HIS A 5 -31.77 -28.00 -52.15
C HIS A 5 -31.22 -27.57 -53.54
N ARG A 6 -31.76 -28.06 -54.63
CA ARG A 6 -31.26 -27.71 -55.98
C ARG A 6 -31.99 -26.57 -56.66
N CYS A 7 -33.18 -26.17 -56.18
CA CYS A 7 -33.97 -25.07 -56.77
C CYS A 7 -33.62 -23.68 -56.21
N LEU A 8 -32.91 -23.57 -55.07
CA LEU A 8 -32.61 -22.29 -54.44
C LEU A 8 -31.32 -21.61 -54.96
N ILE A 9 -30.46 -22.39 -55.60
CA ILE A 9 -29.16 -21.88 -56.10
C ILE A 9 -29.27 -21.25 -57.50
N THR A 10 -30.27 -21.63 -58.29
CA THR A 10 -30.47 -21.10 -59.64
C THR A 10 -31.20 -19.77 -59.72
N VAL A 11 -31.93 -19.33 -58.67
CA VAL A 11 -32.64 -18.05 -58.66
C VAL A 11 -31.74 -16.90 -58.20
N VAL A 12 -30.69 -17.15 -57.43
CA VAL A 12 -29.73 -16.13 -56.97
C VAL A 12 -28.74 -15.74 -58.07
N ALA A 13 -28.48 -16.61 -59.06
CA ALA A 13 -27.51 -16.35 -60.13
C ALA A 13 -28.02 -15.43 -61.25
N ILE A 14 -29.35 -15.21 -61.37
CA ILE A 14 -29.94 -14.37 -62.45
C ILE A 14 -30.15 -12.93 -62.02
N LEU A 15 -30.13 -12.61 -60.75
CA LEU A 15 -30.32 -11.25 -60.23
C LEU A 15 -29.01 -10.41 -60.10
N VAL A 16 -27.85 -11.00 -60.33
CA VAL A 16 -26.55 -10.30 -60.27
C VAL A 16 -26.10 -9.74 -61.62
N ALA A 17 -26.76 -10.13 -62.75
CA ALA A 17 -26.32 -9.73 -64.08
C ALA A 17 -26.98 -8.45 -64.65
N SER A 18 -27.89 -7.77 -63.93
CA SER A 18 -28.65 -6.61 -64.45
C SER A 18 -28.28 -5.26 -63.82
N VAL A 19 -27.21 -5.12 -63.06
CA VAL A 19 -26.83 -3.84 -62.41
C VAL A 19 -25.54 -3.22 -63.00
N LEU A 20 -25.16 -3.57 -64.19
CA LEU A 20 -23.92 -3.11 -64.83
C LEU A 20 -24.12 -2.14 -65.98
N LEU A 21 -24.94 -1.10 -65.86
CA LEU A 21 -24.92 0.03 -66.81
C LEU A 21 -25.56 1.30 -66.20
N LEU A 22 -25.04 1.77 -65.10
CA LEU A 22 -25.22 3.16 -64.67
C LEU A 22 -23.86 3.85 -64.63
N PRO A 23 -23.71 5.10 -65.17
CA PRO A 23 -22.45 5.81 -65.09
C PRO A 23 -22.12 6.10 -63.63
N THR A 24 -21.08 5.48 -63.12
CA THR A 24 -20.54 5.78 -61.79
C THR A 24 -19.88 7.14 -61.82
N PRO A 25 -20.28 8.11 -60.96
CA PRO A 25 -19.46 9.30 -60.78
C PRO A 25 -18.09 8.85 -60.25
N SER A 26 -17.03 9.23 -60.95
CA SER A 26 -15.65 9.00 -60.54
C SER A 26 -15.35 9.80 -59.26
N LEU A 27 -15.72 9.26 -58.13
CA LEU A 27 -15.23 9.72 -56.85
C LEU A 27 -13.75 9.35 -56.82
N SER A 28 -12.89 10.36 -56.84
CA SER A 28 -11.43 10.22 -56.77
C SER A 28 -11.06 9.38 -55.56
N GLN A 29 -10.16 8.40 -55.74
CA GLN A 29 -9.67 7.50 -54.68
C GLN A 29 -9.13 8.22 -53.45
N THR A 30 -8.99 9.54 -53.51
CA THR A 30 -8.53 10.40 -52.42
C THR A 30 -9.64 10.80 -51.44
N ASP A 31 -10.96 10.77 -51.84
CA ASP A 31 -12.05 11.24 -50.97
C ASP A 31 -12.50 10.20 -49.91
N TRP A 32 -12.43 8.91 -50.22
CA TRP A 32 -12.73 7.90 -49.20
C TRP A 32 -11.59 7.77 -48.19
N LEU A 33 -10.31 7.99 -48.62
CA LEU A 33 -9.16 8.05 -47.70
C LEU A 33 -9.24 9.28 -46.77
N LYS A 34 -9.69 10.44 -47.30
CA LYS A 34 -9.93 11.63 -46.46
C LYS A 34 -11.08 11.43 -45.50
N ARG A 35 -12.23 10.86 -45.94
CA ARG A 35 -13.33 10.51 -45.03
C ARG A 35 -12.98 9.40 -44.03
N GLY A 36 -12.16 8.43 -44.44
CA GLY A 36 -11.60 7.45 -43.54
C GLY A 36 -10.70 8.12 -42.49
N GLN A 37 -9.84 9.05 -42.89
CA GLN A 37 -9.05 9.84 -41.98
C GLN A 37 -9.88 10.78 -41.08
N GLU A 38 -10.98 11.33 -41.54
CA GLU A 38 -11.91 12.13 -40.73
C GLU A 38 -12.77 11.28 -39.77
N LEU A 39 -13.11 10.05 -40.14
CA LEU A 39 -13.88 9.13 -39.29
C LEU A 39 -13.00 8.30 -38.33
N PHE A 40 -11.76 8.02 -38.73
CA PHE A 40 -10.77 7.37 -37.87
C PHE A 40 -9.69 8.33 -37.35
N GLY A 41 -9.72 9.57 -37.82
CA GLY A 41 -8.80 10.66 -37.48
C GLY A 41 -9.25 11.52 -36.30
N THR A 42 -10.14 11.05 -35.44
CA THR A 42 -9.93 11.35 -34.03
C THR A 42 -8.67 10.58 -33.62
N ALA A 43 -7.52 11.08 -34.09
CA ALA A 43 -6.25 10.80 -33.49
C ALA A 43 -6.52 10.75 -31.99
N ALA A 44 -6.32 9.61 -31.36
CA ALA A 44 -6.23 9.53 -29.93
C ALA A 44 -5.25 10.65 -29.57
N LYS A 45 -5.77 11.77 -29.06
CA LYS A 45 -5.01 12.94 -28.65
C LYS A 45 -3.98 12.34 -27.72
N SER A 46 -2.71 12.34 -28.11
CA SER A 46 -1.66 11.86 -27.23
C SER A 46 -1.90 12.58 -25.93
N PRO A 47 -2.05 11.90 -24.79
CA PRO A 47 -2.38 12.57 -23.56
C PRO A 47 -1.36 13.69 -23.39
N ASP A 48 -1.85 14.94 -23.26
CA ASP A 48 -0.98 16.08 -23.03
C ASP A 48 -0.02 15.72 -21.86
N PRO A 49 1.25 16.05 -21.95
CA PRO A 49 2.21 15.72 -20.89
C PRO A 49 1.66 16.25 -19.56
N LEU A 50 1.67 15.40 -18.53
CA LEU A 50 1.17 15.75 -17.21
C LEU A 50 1.86 17.01 -16.69
N THR A 51 1.09 17.97 -16.24
CA THR A 51 1.64 19.13 -15.55
C THR A 51 2.24 18.72 -14.19
N THR A 52 3.24 19.43 -13.72
CA THR A 52 3.85 19.20 -12.39
C THR A 52 2.80 19.25 -11.27
N ALA A 53 1.79 20.12 -11.41
CA ALA A 53 0.68 20.21 -10.46
C ALA A 53 -0.19 18.93 -10.45
N GLN A 54 -0.47 18.34 -11.61
CA GLN A 54 -1.21 17.07 -11.70
C GLN A 54 -0.41 15.91 -11.11
N ILE A 55 0.91 15.86 -11.36
CA ILE A 55 1.80 14.88 -10.76
C ILE A 55 1.79 15.02 -9.24
N ALA A 56 1.89 16.26 -8.72
CA ALA A 56 1.86 16.51 -7.29
C ALA A 56 0.54 16.08 -6.64
N ALA A 57 -0.59 16.45 -7.24
CA ALA A 57 -1.90 16.07 -6.73
C ALA A 57 -2.09 14.55 -6.72
N GLY A 58 -1.71 13.87 -7.81
CA GLY A 58 -1.82 12.40 -7.91
C GLY A 58 -0.90 11.66 -6.95
N LEU A 59 0.34 12.14 -6.77
CA LEU A 59 1.26 11.54 -5.81
C LEU A 59 0.77 11.71 -4.37
N LYS A 60 0.35 12.93 -3.98
CA LYS A 60 -0.20 13.19 -2.65
C LYS A 60 -1.45 12.35 -2.37
N GLU A 61 -2.33 12.18 -3.37
CA GLU A 61 -3.48 11.29 -3.26
C GLU A 61 -3.08 9.82 -3.11
N ALA A 62 -2.06 9.34 -3.86
CA ALA A 62 -1.54 7.99 -3.71
C ALA A 62 -1.03 7.72 -2.30
N LEU A 63 -0.27 8.67 -1.76
CA LEU A 63 0.29 8.58 -0.42
C LEU A 63 -0.80 8.60 0.65
N ARG A 64 -1.84 9.43 0.48
CA ARG A 64 -2.99 9.47 1.37
C ARG A 64 -3.73 8.14 1.38
N VAL A 65 -4.08 7.60 0.21
CA VAL A 65 -4.76 6.30 0.07
C VAL A 65 -3.91 5.16 0.62
N GLY A 66 -2.61 5.14 0.30
CA GLY A 66 -1.67 4.14 0.81
C GLY A 66 -1.55 4.19 2.34
N SER A 67 -1.39 5.39 2.91
CA SER A 67 -1.32 5.57 4.37
C SER A 67 -2.61 5.13 5.07
N ASP A 68 -3.78 5.49 4.53
CA ASP A 68 -5.09 5.07 5.06
C ASP A 68 -5.24 3.54 5.04
N THR A 69 -4.84 2.91 3.95
CA THR A 69 -4.88 1.45 3.79
C THR A 69 -4.00 0.76 4.81
N VAL A 70 -2.75 1.22 4.96
CA VAL A 70 -1.77 0.62 5.89
C VAL A 70 -2.21 0.82 7.33
N VAL A 71 -2.53 2.06 7.73
CA VAL A 71 -2.95 2.36 9.10
C VAL A 71 -4.23 1.62 9.46
N GLY A 72 -5.21 1.57 8.54
CA GLY A 72 -6.45 0.83 8.75
C GLY A 72 -6.25 -0.69 8.85
N ARG A 73 -5.26 -1.25 8.15
CA ARG A 73 -4.90 -2.66 8.25
C ARG A 73 -4.20 -2.98 9.57
N LEU A 74 -3.19 -2.20 9.94
CA LEU A 74 -2.32 -2.49 11.07
C LEU A 74 -2.94 -2.09 12.41
N GLY A 75 -3.80 -1.08 12.43
CA GLY A 75 -4.49 -0.61 13.64
C GLY A 75 -5.68 -1.47 14.08
N ARG A 76 -6.04 -2.53 13.35
CA ARG A 76 -7.09 -3.47 13.76
C ARG A 76 -6.54 -4.56 14.66
N PHE A 77 -7.43 -5.27 15.34
CA PHE A 77 -7.10 -6.46 16.12
C PHE A 77 -6.34 -7.48 15.26
N ASP A 78 -5.27 -8.01 15.78
CA ASP A 78 -4.33 -8.91 15.09
C ASP A 78 -3.61 -8.30 13.86
N GLY A 79 -3.60 -6.98 13.74
CA GLY A 79 -2.89 -6.29 12.67
C GLY A 79 -1.37 -6.41 12.74
N PHE A 80 -0.81 -6.51 13.96
CA PHE A 80 0.59 -6.83 14.22
C PHE A 80 0.74 -8.26 14.73
N ASN A 81 -0.06 -8.65 15.71
CA ASN A 81 0.12 -9.92 16.41
C ASN A 81 0.06 -11.15 15.49
N ALA A 82 -0.88 -11.18 14.55
CA ALA A 82 -1.05 -12.32 13.64
C ALA A 82 -0.27 -12.18 12.32
N ASP A 83 0.45 -11.10 12.10
CA ASP A 83 1.18 -10.86 10.86
C ASP A 83 2.67 -11.20 11.01
N PRO A 84 3.14 -12.33 10.43
CA PRO A 84 4.51 -12.80 10.64
C PRO A 84 5.59 -11.86 10.08
N ALA A 85 5.22 -10.93 9.18
CA ALA A 85 6.17 -9.99 8.58
C ALA A 85 6.51 -8.81 9.49
N ILE A 86 5.61 -8.48 10.43
CA ILE A 86 5.73 -7.29 11.28
C ILE A 86 5.44 -7.58 12.75
N HIS A 87 5.17 -8.83 13.11
CA HIS A 87 4.99 -9.25 14.49
C HIS A 87 6.15 -8.73 15.35
N ILE A 88 5.84 -8.14 16.48
CA ILE A 88 6.81 -7.55 17.42
C ILE A 88 7.21 -8.63 18.43
N PRO A 89 8.39 -9.26 18.28
CA PRO A 89 8.87 -10.22 19.26
C PRO A 89 9.35 -9.50 20.52
N LEU A 90 9.64 -10.25 21.58
CA LEU A 90 10.30 -9.67 22.75
C LEU A 90 11.68 -9.10 22.41
N PRO A 91 12.09 -7.98 23.03
CA PRO A 91 13.43 -7.42 22.86
C PRO A 91 14.53 -8.45 23.18
N ASN A 92 15.68 -8.33 22.50
CA ASN A 92 16.81 -9.24 22.70
C ASN A 92 17.29 -9.33 24.17
N SER A 93 17.10 -8.26 24.96
CA SER A 93 17.37 -8.25 26.40
C SER A 93 16.59 -9.31 27.19
N PHE A 94 15.44 -9.75 26.67
CA PHE A 94 14.60 -10.80 27.26
C PHE A 94 15.07 -12.22 26.95
N LYS A 95 16.07 -12.44 26.10
CA LYS A 95 16.58 -13.81 25.82
C LYS A 95 17.06 -14.51 27.10
N THR A 96 17.75 -13.80 28.00
CA THR A 96 18.20 -14.34 29.26
C THR A 96 17.01 -14.63 30.18
N VAL A 97 16.03 -13.73 30.24
CA VAL A 97 14.78 -13.95 31.01
C VAL A 97 14.05 -15.20 30.50
N GLN A 98 13.92 -15.33 29.17
CA GLN A 98 13.28 -16.47 28.54
C GLN A 98 13.98 -17.79 28.81
N SER A 99 15.33 -17.82 28.68
CA SER A 99 16.12 -19.04 28.98
C SER A 99 16.05 -19.45 30.44
N THR A 100 15.84 -18.48 31.35
CA THR A 100 15.72 -18.72 32.81
C THR A 100 14.31 -19.23 33.18
N LEU A 101 13.26 -18.61 32.66
CA LEU A 101 11.87 -18.91 33.03
C LEU A 101 11.28 -20.12 32.29
N LYS A 102 11.74 -20.42 31.07
CA LYS A 102 11.25 -21.53 30.25
C LYS A 102 11.37 -22.90 30.94
N PRO A 103 12.53 -23.27 31.54
CA PRO A 103 12.65 -24.55 32.28
C PRO A 103 11.75 -24.64 33.50
N LEU A 104 11.30 -23.50 34.05
CA LEU A 104 10.39 -23.42 35.20
C LEU A 104 8.92 -23.49 34.79
N GLY A 105 8.61 -23.69 33.49
CA GLY A 105 7.25 -23.74 32.97
C GLY A 105 6.55 -22.38 32.90
N MET A 106 7.29 -21.27 33.00
CA MET A 106 6.75 -19.91 33.06
C MET A 106 6.80 -19.16 31.71
N SER A 107 6.93 -19.85 30.57
CA SER A 107 6.98 -19.22 29.25
C SER A 107 5.69 -18.44 28.91
N HIS A 108 4.54 -18.87 29.43
CA HIS A 108 3.27 -18.16 29.23
C HIS A 108 3.28 -16.69 29.68
N LEU A 109 4.13 -16.33 30.65
CA LEU A 109 4.28 -14.93 31.10
C LEU A 109 4.95 -14.06 30.01
N LEU A 110 5.90 -14.65 29.28
CA LEU A 110 6.62 -14.01 28.19
C LEU A 110 5.71 -13.90 26.95
N ASP A 111 4.95 -14.96 26.67
CA ASP A 111 3.97 -14.99 25.57
C ASP A 111 2.89 -13.92 25.80
N ASP A 112 2.41 -13.75 27.05
CA ASP A 112 1.46 -12.70 27.41
C ASP A 112 2.05 -11.30 27.24
N LEU A 113 3.30 -11.08 27.66
CA LEU A 113 3.98 -9.80 27.47
C LEU A 113 4.14 -9.49 25.97
N GLU A 114 4.61 -10.44 25.16
CA GLU A 114 4.77 -10.28 23.73
C GLU A 114 3.45 -9.93 23.03
N LEU A 115 2.37 -10.64 23.37
CA LEU A 115 1.01 -10.32 22.88
C LEU A 115 0.64 -8.86 23.20
N LYS A 116 0.90 -8.40 24.43
CA LYS A 116 0.53 -7.04 24.86
C LYS A 116 1.37 -5.95 24.19
N LEU A 117 2.65 -6.22 23.82
CA LEU A 117 3.43 -5.30 22.99
C LEU A 117 2.80 -5.12 21.61
N ASN A 118 2.37 -6.20 20.98
CA ASN A 118 1.67 -6.16 19.68
C ASN A 118 0.32 -5.42 19.78
N ARG A 119 -0.47 -5.66 20.83
CA ARG A 119 -1.73 -4.92 21.07
C ARG A 119 -1.49 -3.41 21.27
N ALA A 120 -0.42 -3.03 21.94
CA ALA A 120 -0.07 -1.62 22.09
C ALA A 120 0.27 -0.96 20.74
N ALA A 121 1.02 -1.65 19.88
CA ALA A 121 1.30 -1.18 18.52
C ALA A 121 0.01 -1.02 17.68
N GLU A 122 -0.92 -1.98 17.77
CA GLU A 122 -2.22 -1.93 17.09
C GLU A 122 -3.05 -0.73 17.53
N VAL A 123 -3.12 -0.47 18.85
CA VAL A 123 -3.86 0.67 19.43
C VAL A 123 -3.20 2.01 19.05
N ALA A 124 -1.88 2.08 19.00
CA ALA A 124 -1.14 3.29 18.69
C ALA A 124 -1.16 3.64 17.19
N THR A 125 -1.20 2.65 16.30
CA THR A 125 -1.07 2.83 14.85
C THR A 125 -2.07 3.84 14.24
N PRO A 126 -3.37 3.87 14.59
CA PRO A 126 -4.32 4.85 14.03
C PRO A 126 -3.91 6.30 14.26
N LYS A 127 -3.16 6.60 15.32
CA LYS A 127 -2.67 7.95 15.61
C LYS A 127 -1.57 8.42 14.66
N ALA A 128 -0.84 7.49 14.05
CA ALA A 128 0.17 7.82 13.04
C ALA A 128 -0.44 8.45 11.77
N LYS A 129 -1.73 8.24 11.49
CA LYS A 129 -2.42 8.76 10.31
C LYS A 129 -2.31 10.29 10.20
N GLU A 130 -2.58 11.00 11.28
CA GLU A 130 -2.56 12.47 11.30
C GLU A 130 -1.16 13.02 10.97
N LEU A 131 -0.12 12.36 11.48
CA LEU A 131 1.27 12.72 11.21
C LEU A 131 1.63 12.49 9.73
N PHE A 132 1.17 11.38 9.15
CA PHE A 132 1.36 11.11 7.71
C PHE A 132 0.65 12.16 6.85
N LEU A 133 -0.60 12.48 7.14
CA LEU A 133 -1.36 13.49 6.39
C LEU A 133 -0.68 14.86 6.44
N THR A 134 -0.27 15.32 7.62
CA THR A 134 0.45 16.59 7.79
C THR A 134 1.73 16.61 6.95
N SER A 135 2.50 15.53 6.95
CA SER A 135 3.74 15.45 6.17
C SER A 135 3.49 15.41 4.65
N ILE A 136 2.42 14.77 4.20
CA ILE A 136 2.01 14.77 2.80
C ILE A 136 1.65 16.20 2.34
N GLU A 137 0.94 16.95 3.17
CA GLU A 137 0.57 18.34 2.87
C GLU A 137 1.81 19.25 2.76
N GLN A 138 2.79 19.07 3.63
CA GLN A 138 4.03 19.85 3.69
C GLN A 138 5.05 19.51 2.59
N MET A 139 4.83 18.47 1.77
CA MET A 139 5.73 18.10 0.69
C MET A 139 5.89 19.25 -0.32
N THR A 140 7.15 19.60 -0.61
CA THR A 140 7.52 20.55 -1.65
C THR A 140 7.39 19.95 -3.06
N MET A 141 7.46 20.79 -4.09
CA MET A 141 7.47 20.31 -5.48
C MET A 141 8.70 19.46 -5.79
N ASP A 142 9.85 19.80 -5.23
CA ASP A 142 11.09 19.04 -5.43
C ASP A 142 10.98 17.65 -4.78
N ASP A 143 10.38 17.55 -3.59
CA ASP A 143 10.08 16.26 -2.96
C ASP A 143 9.17 15.40 -3.85
N VAL A 144 8.10 16.02 -4.40
CA VAL A 144 7.15 15.35 -5.30
C VAL A 144 7.85 14.79 -6.54
N LEU A 145 8.65 15.60 -7.22
CA LEU A 145 9.36 15.18 -8.43
C LEU A 145 10.42 14.12 -8.13
N GLY A 146 11.13 14.27 -7.01
CA GLY A 146 12.09 13.27 -6.53
C GLY A 146 11.45 11.91 -6.27
N ILE A 147 10.26 11.89 -5.66
CA ILE A 147 9.50 10.66 -5.41
C ILE A 147 8.93 10.10 -6.72
N TYR A 148 8.32 10.94 -7.56
CA TYR A 148 7.69 10.51 -8.80
C TYR A 148 8.69 9.83 -9.74
N ASN A 149 9.90 10.38 -9.88
CA ASN A 149 10.96 9.85 -10.73
C ASN A 149 11.85 8.81 -10.04
N GLY A 150 11.65 8.61 -8.73
CA GLY A 150 12.46 7.72 -7.92
C GLY A 150 12.10 6.23 -8.03
N PRO A 151 12.80 5.38 -7.27
CA PRO A 151 12.55 3.95 -7.21
C PRO A 151 11.15 3.62 -6.65
N PRO A 152 10.70 2.35 -6.74
CA PRO A 152 9.35 1.94 -6.32
C PRO A 152 8.99 2.23 -4.85
N ASP A 153 9.98 2.47 -3.99
CA ASP A 153 9.86 2.80 -2.57
C ASP A 153 10.33 4.23 -2.23
N ALA A 154 10.39 5.12 -3.21
CA ALA A 154 10.93 6.48 -3.03
C ALA A 154 10.15 7.30 -2.01
N ALA A 155 8.82 7.21 -2.01
CA ALA A 155 7.98 7.89 -1.04
C ALA A 155 8.20 7.34 0.39
N THR A 156 8.28 6.04 0.52
CA THR A 156 8.56 5.38 1.81
C THR A 156 9.91 5.80 2.38
N ARG A 157 10.95 5.87 1.55
CA ARG A 157 12.28 6.37 1.95
C ARG A 157 12.23 7.85 2.36
N TYR A 158 11.50 8.67 1.61
CA TYR A 158 11.29 10.07 1.94
C TYR A 158 10.63 10.22 3.32
N PHE A 159 9.51 9.51 3.56
CA PHE A 159 8.83 9.55 4.84
C PHE A 159 9.70 9.01 5.98
N ARG A 160 10.39 7.91 5.77
CA ARG A 160 11.32 7.37 6.77
C ARG A 160 12.38 8.40 7.15
N GLY A 161 12.96 9.10 6.17
CA GLY A 161 13.98 10.13 6.41
C GLY A 161 13.45 11.38 7.11
N LYS A 162 12.25 11.84 6.73
CA LYS A 162 11.66 13.09 7.25
C LYS A 162 10.87 12.92 8.54
N MET A 163 10.26 11.75 8.73
CA MET A 163 9.24 11.55 9.77
C MET A 163 9.69 10.66 10.92
N SER A 164 10.77 9.88 10.80
CA SER A 164 11.13 8.94 11.88
C SER A 164 11.29 9.64 13.21
N ALA A 165 12.03 10.74 13.30
CA ALA A 165 12.24 11.46 14.54
C ALA A 165 10.97 12.17 15.07
N PRO A 166 10.20 12.90 14.27
CA PRO A 166 8.90 13.41 14.71
C PRO A 166 7.93 12.31 15.14
N LEU A 167 7.83 11.20 14.37
CA LEU A 167 6.99 10.06 14.72
C LEU A 167 7.40 9.43 16.05
N GLU A 168 8.70 9.22 16.28
CA GLU A 168 9.18 8.68 17.55
C GLU A 168 8.76 9.56 18.72
N THR A 169 8.93 10.87 18.61
CA THR A 169 8.56 11.83 19.66
C THR A 169 7.07 11.84 19.94
N GLU A 170 6.24 11.91 18.89
CA GLU A 170 4.79 11.99 19.00
C GLU A 170 4.14 10.65 19.38
N MET A 171 4.72 9.54 18.90
CA MET A 171 4.17 8.20 19.15
C MET A 171 4.53 7.66 20.53
N ARG A 172 5.66 8.08 21.15
CA ARG A 172 6.10 7.57 22.45
C ARG A 172 5.02 7.72 23.54
N PRO A 173 4.43 8.89 23.81
CA PRO A 173 3.36 9.02 24.81
C PRO A 173 2.10 8.21 24.47
N ILE A 174 1.81 8.04 23.17
CA ILE A 174 0.66 7.25 22.70
C ILE A 174 0.93 5.76 22.98
N VAL A 175 2.14 5.29 22.69
CA VAL A 175 2.56 3.91 22.96
C VAL A 175 2.63 3.65 24.47
N ASP A 176 3.13 4.59 25.29
CA ASP A 176 3.10 4.47 26.75
C ASP A 176 1.67 4.25 27.27
N GLN A 177 0.72 5.04 26.80
CA GLN A 177 -0.69 4.87 27.15
C GLN A 177 -1.25 3.54 26.64
N ALA A 178 -0.91 3.14 25.41
CA ALA A 178 -1.36 1.89 24.82
C ALA A 178 -0.80 0.66 25.54
N LEU A 179 0.47 0.69 25.96
CA LEU A 179 1.10 -0.35 26.79
C LEU A 179 0.40 -0.50 28.15
N ALA A 180 0.07 0.63 28.77
CA ALA A 180 -0.70 0.61 30.03
C ALA A 180 -2.10 0.03 29.82
N GLN A 181 -2.82 0.46 28.80
CA GLN A 181 -4.18 -0.04 28.47
C GLN A 181 -4.18 -1.53 28.10
N ALA A 182 -3.19 -2.00 27.36
CA ALA A 182 -3.03 -3.40 27.02
C ALA A 182 -2.59 -4.27 28.22
N GLY A 183 -2.20 -3.67 29.34
CA GLY A 183 -1.71 -4.36 30.53
C GLY A 183 -0.26 -4.87 30.37
N ALA A 184 0.52 -4.30 29.45
CA ALA A 184 1.92 -4.69 29.23
C ALA A 184 2.81 -4.36 30.41
N VAL A 185 2.55 -3.26 31.13
CA VAL A 185 3.27 -2.87 32.34
C VAL A 185 3.12 -3.95 33.41
N GLN A 186 1.89 -4.41 33.68
CA GLN A 186 1.63 -5.47 34.65
C GLN A 186 2.25 -6.81 34.23
N ALA A 187 2.19 -7.13 32.93
CA ALA A 187 2.82 -8.33 32.39
C ALA A 187 4.35 -8.29 32.56
N TYR A 188 4.98 -7.15 32.26
CA TYR A 188 6.41 -6.91 32.49
C TYR A 188 6.78 -7.10 33.96
N ASP A 189 6.05 -6.47 34.88
CA ASP A 189 6.30 -6.58 36.33
C ASP A 189 6.16 -8.03 36.81
N ASN A 190 5.18 -8.78 36.31
CA ASN A 190 4.99 -10.19 36.63
C ASN A 190 6.18 -11.03 36.13
N VAL A 191 6.63 -10.85 34.90
CA VAL A 191 7.82 -11.52 34.35
C VAL A 191 9.04 -11.21 35.20
N MET A 192 9.31 -9.92 35.46
CA MET A 192 10.50 -9.49 36.20
C MET A 192 10.48 -9.91 37.66
N ARG A 193 9.31 -9.99 38.28
CA ARG A 193 9.16 -10.50 39.64
C ARG A 193 9.57 -11.97 39.73
N GLN A 194 9.09 -12.80 38.80
CA GLN A 194 9.47 -14.22 38.78
C GLN A 194 10.94 -14.42 38.42
N TYR A 195 11.46 -13.65 37.48
CA TYR A 195 12.86 -13.69 37.09
C TYR A 195 13.80 -13.35 38.26
N ARG A 196 13.52 -12.27 39.02
CA ARG A 196 14.32 -11.84 40.17
C ARG A 196 14.28 -12.79 41.37
N ASN A 197 13.27 -13.66 41.44
CA ASN A 197 13.21 -14.72 42.46
C ASN A 197 14.21 -15.87 42.20
N VAL A 198 14.79 -15.93 40.99
CA VAL A 198 15.81 -16.91 40.64
C VAL A 198 17.19 -16.40 41.11
N PRO A 199 17.97 -17.18 41.88
CA PRO A 199 19.28 -16.76 42.34
C PRO A 199 20.26 -16.51 41.18
N PHE A 200 21.16 -15.53 41.38
CA PHE A 200 22.29 -15.24 40.48
C PHE A 200 21.94 -14.80 39.06
N VAL A 201 20.73 -14.29 38.83
CA VAL A 201 20.34 -13.73 37.51
C VAL A 201 20.86 -12.29 37.34
N PRO A 202 21.30 -11.88 36.12
CA PRO A 202 21.70 -10.51 35.85
C PRO A 202 20.49 -9.57 35.82
N ASP A 203 20.71 -8.29 36.14
CA ASP A 203 19.66 -7.28 35.99
C ASP A 203 19.37 -7.04 34.52
N VAL A 204 18.09 -7.05 34.16
CA VAL A 204 17.61 -6.81 32.81
C VAL A 204 16.70 -5.58 32.80
N LYS A 205 17.09 -4.58 31.99
CA LYS A 205 16.31 -3.37 31.76
C LYS A 205 15.88 -3.33 30.30
N ALA A 206 14.66 -2.90 30.06
CA ALA A 206 14.14 -2.74 28.72
C ALA A 206 13.31 -1.45 28.62
N ASP A 207 13.57 -0.64 27.60
CA ASP A 207 12.69 0.43 27.15
C ASP A 207 11.65 -0.16 26.21
N LEU A 208 10.56 -0.68 26.78
CA LEU A 208 9.48 -1.29 25.98
C LEU A 208 8.79 -0.28 25.08
N SER A 209 8.63 0.96 25.53
CA SER A 209 7.99 2.02 24.74
C SER A 209 8.80 2.37 23.52
N GLY A 210 10.09 2.65 23.66
CA GLY A 210 10.98 2.91 22.52
C GLY A 210 11.04 1.71 21.58
N TYR A 211 11.11 0.51 22.11
CA TYR A 211 11.12 -0.70 21.30
C TYR A 211 9.83 -0.88 20.48
N VAL A 212 8.65 -0.71 21.08
CA VAL A 212 7.36 -0.81 20.36
C VAL A 212 7.20 0.30 19.33
N VAL A 213 7.65 1.53 19.65
CA VAL A 213 7.65 2.64 18.67
C VAL A 213 8.52 2.28 17.46
N GLU A 214 9.75 1.83 17.68
CA GLU A 214 10.68 1.45 16.61
C GLU A 214 10.10 0.32 15.74
N GLN A 215 9.66 -0.77 16.37
CA GLN A 215 9.11 -1.93 15.64
C GLN A 215 7.77 -1.59 14.96
N GLY A 216 6.91 -0.81 15.61
CA GLY A 216 5.65 -0.33 15.03
C GLY A 216 5.88 0.53 13.79
N MET A 217 6.82 1.48 13.84
CA MET A 217 7.22 2.28 12.68
C MET A 217 7.80 1.41 11.55
N ASN A 218 8.64 0.43 11.88
CA ASN A 218 9.18 -0.50 10.89
C ASN A 218 8.07 -1.29 10.19
N GLY A 219 7.06 -1.75 10.92
CA GLY A 219 5.88 -2.41 10.36
C GLY A 219 5.07 -1.50 9.44
N ILE A 220 4.81 -0.26 9.86
CA ILE A 220 4.11 0.73 9.03
C ILE A 220 4.89 1.00 7.72
N PHE A 221 6.18 1.29 7.80
CA PHE A 221 7.00 1.54 6.60
C PHE A 221 7.17 0.31 5.72
N HIS A 222 7.16 -0.90 6.28
CA HIS A 222 7.17 -2.14 5.49
C HIS A 222 5.95 -2.21 4.56
N TYR A 223 4.75 -2.02 5.10
CA TYR A 223 3.52 -2.06 4.31
C TYR A 223 3.32 -0.83 3.43
N LEU A 224 3.79 0.34 3.84
CA LEU A 224 3.75 1.54 3.01
C LEU A 224 4.58 1.34 1.72
N ALA A 225 5.76 0.72 1.82
CA ALA A 225 6.57 0.38 0.65
C ALA A 225 5.86 -0.61 -0.29
N GLN A 226 5.15 -1.59 0.27
CA GLN A 226 4.38 -2.54 -0.53
C GLN A 226 3.19 -1.87 -1.24
N GLU A 227 2.44 -1.01 -0.56
CA GLU A 227 1.31 -0.29 -1.17
C GLU A 227 1.82 0.71 -2.22
N GLU A 228 2.93 1.42 -1.98
CA GLU A 228 3.56 2.30 -2.97
C GLU A 228 3.93 1.52 -4.24
N ALA A 229 4.63 0.41 -4.09
CA ALA A 229 5.02 -0.45 -5.22
C ALA A 229 3.78 -1.01 -5.95
N ALA A 230 2.74 -1.40 -5.22
CA ALA A 230 1.51 -1.91 -5.78
C ALA A 230 0.76 -0.85 -6.61
N ILE A 231 0.65 0.40 -6.13
CA ILE A 231 0.03 1.51 -6.87
C ILE A 231 0.81 1.82 -8.16
N ARG A 232 2.15 1.79 -8.09
CA ARG A 232 3.03 2.04 -9.25
C ARG A 232 2.92 0.94 -10.32
N GLN A 233 2.81 -0.32 -9.92
CA GLN A 233 2.89 -1.48 -10.81
C GLN A 233 1.53 -2.05 -11.21
N ASN A 234 0.50 -1.93 -10.37
CA ASN A 234 -0.79 -2.58 -10.58
C ASN A 234 -1.91 -1.56 -10.88
N PRO A 235 -2.42 -1.50 -12.13
CA PRO A 235 -3.52 -0.60 -12.49
C PRO A 235 -4.78 -0.77 -11.63
N ALA A 236 -5.08 -1.98 -11.13
CA ALA A 236 -6.24 -2.23 -10.28
C ALA A 236 -6.15 -1.54 -8.90
N LYS A 237 -4.93 -1.22 -8.45
CA LYS A 237 -4.71 -0.46 -7.21
C LYS A 237 -4.90 1.04 -7.36
N ARG A 238 -5.00 1.55 -8.59
CA ARG A 238 -5.23 2.96 -8.90
C ARG A 238 -6.72 3.28 -8.79
N THR A 239 -7.21 3.39 -7.57
CA THR A 239 -8.64 3.50 -7.25
C THR A 239 -9.25 4.84 -7.63
N THR A 240 -8.48 5.93 -7.68
CA THR A 240 -8.93 7.25 -8.07
C THR A 240 -8.54 7.59 -9.52
N GLU A 241 -9.25 8.54 -10.14
CA GLU A 241 -8.94 9.03 -11.49
C GLU A 241 -7.54 9.69 -11.54
N LEU A 242 -7.17 10.44 -10.51
CA LEU A 242 -5.84 11.04 -10.37
C LEU A 242 -4.74 9.97 -10.38
N LEU A 243 -4.91 8.87 -9.66
CA LEU A 243 -3.95 7.76 -9.65
C LEU A 243 -3.82 7.12 -11.03
N ARG A 244 -4.93 6.92 -11.73
CA ARG A 244 -4.92 6.39 -13.10
C ARG A 244 -4.22 7.32 -14.07
N THR A 245 -4.46 8.62 -13.95
CA THR A 245 -3.86 9.65 -14.80
C THR A 245 -2.35 9.72 -14.59
N VAL A 246 -1.89 9.80 -13.35
CA VAL A 246 -0.48 10.02 -13.02
C VAL A 246 0.37 8.76 -13.20
N PHE A 247 -0.11 7.62 -12.77
CA PHE A 247 0.64 6.35 -12.85
C PHE A 247 0.28 5.49 -14.08
N GLY A 248 -0.75 5.86 -14.83
CA GLY A 248 -1.13 5.19 -16.06
C GLY A 248 -0.32 5.60 -17.28
N SER A 249 0.35 6.75 -17.22
CA SER A 249 1.21 7.30 -18.27
C SER A 249 2.69 6.88 -18.17
N LYS A 250 3.03 6.07 -17.18
CA LYS A 250 4.38 5.51 -16.96
C LYS A 250 4.50 4.07 -17.41
#